data_cd5e569393662aee0dbf00260504f5cc
#
_entry.id   cd5e569393662aee0dbf00260504f5cc
#
_cell.length_a   1.000
_cell.length_b   1.000
_cell.length_c   1.000
_cell.angle_alpha   90.00
_cell.angle_beta   90.00
_cell.angle_gamma   90.00
#
_symmetry.space_group_name_H-M   'P 1'
#
loop_
_entity.id
_entity.type
_entity.pdbx_description
1 polymer ?
#
loop_
_entity_poly.entity_id
_entity_poly.type
_entity_poly.pdbx_seq_one_letter_code
_entity_poly.pdbx_strand_id
1 'polypeptide(L)'
;PAHIVQEQVVGPTLGAESIAAGFNAIALSFLAIFVLMLVYYSTSGWVACISLTLNLMFTMGVLSALHATLTLPGIAGLVLGIGMAVDAHVLIFERIKEELALGKSHKQAIIDGYKRSNAPVLDGHIAQLITAAILFSFGLGPVLGFATTQLLSITISLFCGILVSRLIKEIYTASGKRHFKYFTPVSKAVFQKAHFDFMSMRKVSYIVSAVILIGGIGSLVNGFDYGVEFSGGRSYTI
;
A
#
# COMPACT_ATOMS: atom_id res chain seq x y z
N PRO A 1 -9.36 16.55 37.26
CA PRO A 1 -9.85 15.18 37.33
C PRO A 1 -9.74 14.56 35.94
N ALA A 2 -9.09 13.37 35.86
CA ALA A 2 -9.02 12.62 34.60
C ALA A 2 -10.40 12.02 34.34
N HIS A 3 -10.93 12.27 33.14
CA HIS A 3 -12.18 11.65 32.70
C HIS A 3 -11.82 10.46 31.79
N ILE A 4 -12.44 9.29 32.04
CA ILE A 4 -12.35 8.15 31.14
C ILE A 4 -13.14 8.51 29.89
N VAL A 5 -12.41 8.64 28.76
CA VAL A 5 -13.01 9.00 27.47
C VAL A 5 -13.49 7.76 26.72
N GLN A 6 -12.81 6.63 26.94
CA GLN A 6 -13.14 5.34 26.33
C GLN A 6 -12.64 4.20 27.21
N GLU A 7 -13.46 3.17 27.40
CA GLU A 7 -13.09 1.91 28.02
C GLU A 7 -13.38 0.76 27.06
N GLN A 8 -12.40 -0.10 26.85
CA GLN A 8 -12.55 -1.29 26.01
C GLN A 8 -12.06 -2.51 26.78
N VAL A 9 -12.94 -3.47 27.00
CA VAL A 9 -12.65 -4.73 27.70
C VAL A 9 -12.71 -5.87 26.69
N VAL A 10 -11.61 -6.58 26.53
CA VAL A 10 -11.51 -7.74 25.64
C VAL A 10 -11.09 -8.96 26.44
N GLY A 11 -11.84 -10.05 26.33
CA GLY A 11 -11.50 -11.31 26.97
C GLY A 11 -10.24 -11.95 26.36
N PRO A 12 -9.47 -12.75 27.15
CA PRO A 12 -8.20 -13.35 26.70
C PRO A 12 -8.34 -14.23 25.44
N THR A 13 -9.45 -14.94 25.29
CA THR A 13 -9.74 -15.81 24.14
C THR A 13 -9.94 -15.00 22.86
N LEU A 14 -10.76 -13.94 22.92
CA LEU A 14 -10.98 -13.03 21.81
C LEU A 14 -9.71 -12.29 21.41
N GLY A 15 -8.87 -11.94 22.38
CA GLY A 15 -7.55 -11.34 22.11
C GLY A 15 -6.64 -12.28 21.34
N ALA A 16 -6.54 -13.55 21.73
CA ALA A 16 -5.72 -14.55 21.05
C ALA A 16 -6.20 -14.83 19.62
N GLU A 17 -7.51 -14.99 19.42
CA GLU A 17 -8.12 -15.17 18.09
C GLU A 17 -7.86 -13.96 17.19
N SER A 18 -8.00 -12.76 17.73
CA SER A 18 -7.76 -11.52 16.98
C SER A 18 -6.30 -11.36 16.54
N ILE A 19 -5.36 -11.74 17.40
CA ILE A 19 -3.93 -11.75 17.08
C ILE A 19 -3.66 -12.77 15.97
N ALA A 20 -4.17 -13.99 16.10
CA ALA A 20 -4.00 -15.03 15.08
C ALA A 20 -4.60 -14.63 13.73
N ALA A 21 -5.81 -14.07 13.70
CA ALA A 21 -6.45 -13.55 12.50
C ALA A 21 -5.63 -12.42 11.86
N GLY A 22 -5.09 -11.50 12.66
CA GLY A 22 -4.23 -10.42 12.20
C GLY A 22 -2.93 -10.90 11.57
N PHE A 23 -2.23 -11.85 12.19
CA PHE A 23 -1.02 -12.44 11.61
C PHE A 23 -1.31 -13.21 10.33
N ASN A 24 -2.42 -13.96 10.27
CA ASN A 24 -2.84 -14.64 9.06
C ASN A 24 -3.15 -13.64 7.93
N ALA A 25 -3.79 -12.52 8.22
CA ALA A 25 -4.05 -11.47 7.24
C ALA A 25 -2.76 -10.86 6.68
N ILE A 26 -1.77 -10.56 7.54
CA ILE A 26 -0.45 -10.09 7.11
C ILE A 26 0.25 -11.13 6.24
N ALA A 27 0.30 -12.38 6.68
CA ALA A 27 0.96 -13.47 5.96
C ALA A 27 0.33 -13.71 4.59
N LEU A 28 -1.01 -13.75 4.51
CA LEU A 28 -1.73 -13.95 3.26
C LEU A 28 -1.51 -12.78 2.29
N SER A 29 -1.60 -11.54 2.78
CA SER A 29 -1.36 -10.34 1.97
C SER A 29 0.07 -10.31 1.43
N PHE A 30 1.04 -10.61 2.28
CA PHE A 30 2.44 -10.67 1.93
C PHE A 30 2.71 -11.75 0.86
N LEU A 31 2.15 -12.96 1.06
CA LEU A 31 2.27 -14.05 0.09
C LEU A 31 1.65 -13.70 -1.26
N ALA A 32 0.45 -13.12 -1.26
CA ALA A 32 -0.23 -12.71 -2.50
C ALA A 32 0.61 -11.70 -3.28
N ILE A 33 1.17 -10.70 -2.59
CA ILE A 33 2.03 -9.69 -3.20
C ILE A 33 3.35 -10.30 -3.70
N PHE A 34 3.97 -11.20 -2.93
CA PHE A 34 5.17 -11.92 -3.34
C PHE A 34 4.96 -12.68 -4.65
N VAL A 35 3.89 -13.47 -4.70
CA VAL A 35 3.52 -14.21 -5.90
C VAL A 35 3.30 -13.27 -7.08
N LEU A 36 2.54 -12.21 -6.89
CA LEU A 36 2.29 -11.21 -7.93
C LEU A 36 3.59 -10.59 -8.46
N MET A 37 4.48 -10.15 -7.57
CA MET A 37 5.74 -9.51 -7.96
C MET A 37 6.67 -10.46 -8.70
N LEU A 38 6.77 -11.72 -8.27
CA LEU A 38 7.61 -12.72 -8.94
C LEU A 38 7.03 -13.13 -10.29
N VAL A 39 5.72 -13.37 -10.35
CA VAL A 39 5.03 -13.77 -11.58
C VAL A 39 5.06 -12.65 -12.62
N TYR A 40 4.91 -11.41 -12.20
CA TYR A 40 4.83 -10.28 -13.13
C TYR A 40 6.20 -9.69 -13.52
N TYR A 41 7.13 -9.51 -12.56
CA TYR A 41 8.42 -8.84 -12.75
C TYR A 41 9.64 -9.77 -12.80
N SER A 42 9.44 -11.08 -12.74
CA SER A 42 10.53 -12.07 -12.83
C SER A 42 11.67 -11.79 -11.80
N THR A 43 12.91 -11.72 -12.27
CA THR A 43 14.06 -11.51 -11.37
C THR A 43 14.07 -10.14 -10.68
N SER A 44 13.46 -9.11 -11.27
CA SER A 44 13.27 -7.81 -10.60
C SER A 44 12.29 -7.91 -9.43
N GLY A 45 11.34 -8.84 -9.48
CA GLY A 45 10.40 -9.10 -8.40
C GLY A 45 11.08 -9.48 -7.09
N TRP A 46 12.21 -10.20 -7.13
CA TRP A 46 12.99 -10.53 -5.92
C TRP A 46 13.48 -9.29 -5.18
N VAL A 47 13.88 -8.24 -5.91
CA VAL A 47 14.31 -6.97 -5.27
C VAL A 47 13.15 -6.33 -4.52
N ALA A 48 11.96 -6.32 -5.12
CA ALA A 48 10.76 -5.82 -4.45
C ALA A 48 10.43 -6.66 -3.21
N CYS A 49 10.48 -8.00 -3.33
CA CYS A 49 10.23 -8.91 -2.21
C CYS A 49 11.19 -8.67 -1.04
N ILE A 50 12.48 -8.51 -1.30
CA ILE A 50 13.48 -8.19 -0.27
C ILE A 50 13.18 -6.82 0.36
N SER A 51 12.92 -5.80 -0.45
CA SER A 51 12.58 -4.46 0.06
C SER A 51 11.32 -4.45 0.91
N LEU A 52 10.30 -5.23 0.53
CA LEU A 52 9.05 -5.36 1.29
C LEU A 52 9.26 -6.08 2.62
N THR A 53 10.09 -7.14 2.61
CA THR A 53 10.47 -7.84 3.85
C THR A 53 11.18 -6.90 4.81
N LEU A 54 12.13 -6.10 4.31
CA LEU A 54 12.82 -5.10 5.11
C LEU A 54 11.87 -4.00 5.58
N ASN A 55 10.94 -3.55 4.73
CA ASN A 55 9.92 -2.58 5.12
C ASN A 55 9.09 -3.07 6.31
N LEU A 56 8.55 -4.29 6.24
CA LEU A 56 7.77 -4.88 7.32
C LEU A 56 8.62 -5.03 8.59
N MET A 57 9.84 -5.54 8.45
CA MET A 57 10.76 -5.74 9.59
C MET A 57 11.11 -4.42 10.27
N PHE A 58 11.42 -3.38 9.51
CA PHE A 58 11.73 -2.05 10.05
C PHE A 58 10.50 -1.40 10.68
N THR A 59 9.32 -1.53 10.07
CA THR A 59 8.07 -1.00 10.62
C THR A 59 7.76 -1.65 11.97
N MET A 60 7.85 -2.98 12.06
CA MET A 60 7.65 -3.69 13.32
C MET A 60 8.74 -3.33 14.36
N GLY A 61 9.99 -3.19 13.94
CA GLY A 61 11.09 -2.79 14.80
C GLY A 61 10.90 -1.38 15.38
N VAL A 62 10.49 -0.43 14.54
CA VAL A 62 10.22 0.95 15.01
C VAL A 62 9.00 1.00 15.93
N LEU A 63 7.92 0.29 15.61
CA LEU A 63 6.74 0.19 16.49
C LEU A 63 7.13 -0.35 17.87
N SER A 64 7.96 -1.41 17.91
CA SER A 64 8.46 -1.99 19.14
C SER A 64 9.36 -1.02 19.92
N ALA A 65 10.27 -0.32 19.23
CA ALA A 65 11.19 0.64 19.85
C ALA A 65 10.46 1.87 20.44
N LEU A 66 9.37 2.28 19.81
CA LEU A 66 8.52 3.38 20.31
C LEU A 66 7.51 2.93 21.36
N HIS A 67 7.50 1.66 21.75
CA HIS A 67 6.49 1.07 22.65
C HIS A 67 5.05 1.33 22.18
N ALA A 68 4.84 1.44 20.87
CA ALA A 68 3.52 1.67 20.28
C ALA A 68 2.66 0.40 20.42
N THR A 69 1.43 0.57 20.88
CA THR A 69 0.49 -0.56 21.02
C THR A 69 0.01 -1.02 19.66
N LEU A 70 0.20 -2.32 19.37
CA LEU A 70 -0.34 -2.93 18.17
C LEU A 70 -1.83 -3.26 18.39
N THR A 71 -2.70 -2.58 17.66
CA THR A 71 -4.15 -2.78 17.72
C THR A 71 -4.63 -3.52 16.46
N LEU A 72 -5.85 -4.09 16.47
CA LEU A 72 -6.43 -4.70 15.27
C LEU A 72 -6.49 -3.74 14.06
N PRO A 73 -6.99 -2.50 14.22
CA PRO A 73 -6.89 -1.50 13.15
C PRO A 73 -5.44 -1.16 12.80
N GLY A 74 -4.51 -1.21 13.75
CA GLY A 74 -3.08 -1.06 13.48
C GLY A 74 -2.53 -2.17 12.57
N ILE A 75 -2.97 -3.41 12.74
CA ILE A 75 -2.65 -4.51 11.83
C ILE A 75 -3.20 -4.23 10.41
N ALA A 76 -4.43 -3.73 10.30
CA ALA A 76 -4.99 -3.31 9.01
C ALA A 76 -4.16 -2.19 8.36
N GLY A 77 -3.64 -1.24 9.15
CA GLY A 77 -2.70 -0.22 8.70
C GLY A 77 -1.38 -0.81 8.16
N LEU A 78 -0.85 -1.87 8.80
CA LEU A 78 0.33 -2.59 8.29
C LEU A 78 0.05 -3.26 6.95
N VAL A 79 -1.07 -3.98 6.83
CA VAL A 79 -1.48 -4.66 5.58
C VAL A 79 -1.63 -3.64 4.44
N LEU A 80 -2.29 -2.51 4.72
CA LEU A 80 -2.42 -1.42 3.76
C LEU A 80 -1.04 -0.84 3.39
N GLY A 81 -0.16 -0.65 4.37
CA GLY A 81 1.21 -0.17 4.17
C GLY A 81 2.05 -1.08 3.27
N ILE A 82 1.90 -2.40 3.39
CA ILE A 82 2.54 -3.37 2.48
C ILE A 82 2.04 -3.18 1.04
N GLY A 83 0.73 -3.01 0.85
CA GLY A 83 0.14 -2.73 -0.47
C GLY A 83 0.69 -1.46 -1.11
N MET A 84 0.79 -0.38 -0.33
CA MET A 84 1.33 0.90 -0.80
C MET A 84 2.84 0.85 -1.07
N ALA A 85 3.60 0.07 -0.30
CA ALA A 85 5.03 -0.12 -0.54
C ALA A 85 5.30 -0.83 -1.89
N VAL A 86 4.41 -1.73 -2.30
CA VAL A 86 4.49 -2.36 -3.64
C VAL A 86 4.29 -1.36 -4.76
N ASP A 87 3.39 -0.40 -4.59
CA ASP A 87 3.07 0.59 -5.63
C ASP A 87 4.31 1.38 -6.07
N ALA A 88 5.18 1.77 -5.12
CA ALA A 88 6.46 2.39 -5.43
C ALA A 88 7.33 1.51 -6.35
N HIS A 89 7.40 0.21 -6.08
CA HIS A 89 8.17 -0.72 -6.91
C HIS A 89 7.57 -0.89 -8.30
N VAL A 90 6.23 -0.97 -8.39
CA VAL A 90 5.51 -1.07 -9.68
C VAL A 90 5.82 0.14 -10.55
N LEU A 91 5.67 1.36 -10.02
CA LEU A 91 5.96 2.60 -10.75
C LEU A 91 7.42 2.65 -11.24
N ILE A 92 8.37 2.31 -10.37
CA ILE A 92 9.80 2.28 -10.74
C ILE A 92 10.07 1.23 -11.82
N PHE A 93 9.51 0.02 -11.68
CA PHE A 93 9.80 -1.08 -12.61
C PHE A 93 9.16 -0.84 -13.98
N GLU A 94 7.94 -0.32 -14.02
CA GLU A 94 7.31 0.06 -15.30
C GLU A 94 8.13 1.16 -15.99
N ARG A 95 8.62 2.14 -15.24
CA ARG A 95 9.47 3.18 -15.81
C ARG A 95 10.79 2.62 -16.35
N ILE A 96 11.42 1.68 -15.65
CA ILE A 96 12.62 1.00 -16.16
C ILE A 96 12.30 0.22 -17.45
N LYS A 97 11.14 -0.44 -17.53
CA LYS A 97 10.69 -1.13 -18.74
C LYS A 97 10.56 -0.18 -19.92
N GLU A 98 9.98 1.01 -19.71
CA GLU A 98 9.87 2.04 -20.75
C GLU A 98 11.26 2.49 -21.23
N GLU A 99 12.20 2.74 -20.32
CA GLU A 99 13.56 3.15 -20.69
C GLU A 99 14.33 2.04 -21.45
N LEU A 100 14.09 0.77 -21.09
CA LEU A 100 14.62 -0.39 -21.82
C LEU A 100 14.00 -0.51 -23.24
N ALA A 101 12.71 -0.24 -23.38
CA ALA A 101 12.02 -0.24 -24.67
C ALA A 101 12.54 0.85 -25.63
N LEU A 102 13.07 1.96 -25.07
CA LEU A 102 13.76 3.01 -25.81
C LEU A 102 15.18 2.62 -26.25
N GLY A 103 15.64 1.38 -25.99
CA GLY A 103 16.93 0.87 -26.42
C GLY A 103 18.11 1.25 -25.50
N LYS A 104 17.87 1.78 -24.30
CA LYS A 104 18.92 2.11 -23.35
C LYS A 104 19.56 0.85 -22.75
N SER A 105 20.83 0.98 -22.37
CA SER A 105 21.51 -0.08 -21.61
C SER A 105 20.82 -0.33 -20.27
N HIS A 106 20.91 -1.55 -19.74
CA HIS A 106 20.29 -1.90 -18.45
C HIS A 106 20.70 -0.97 -17.30
N LYS A 107 21.98 -0.59 -17.25
CA LYS A 107 22.50 0.34 -16.23
C LYS A 107 21.85 1.72 -16.37
N GLN A 108 21.80 2.27 -17.59
CA GLN A 108 21.21 3.58 -17.84
C GLN A 108 19.69 3.58 -17.62
N ALA A 109 19.02 2.51 -18.04
CA ALA A 109 17.57 2.36 -17.83
C ALA A 109 17.19 2.32 -16.34
N ILE A 110 18.01 1.69 -15.49
CA ILE A 110 17.81 1.70 -14.03
C ILE A 110 17.97 3.13 -13.50
N ILE A 111 19.07 3.82 -13.83
CA ILE A 111 19.32 5.19 -13.35
C ILE A 111 18.18 6.13 -13.77
N ASP A 112 17.81 6.12 -15.05
CA ASP A 112 16.79 7.00 -15.59
C ASP A 112 15.38 6.62 -15.06
N GLY A 113 15.10 5.32 -14.92
CA GLY A 113 13.86 4.81 -14.36
C GLY A 113 13.63 5.32 -12.94
N TYR A 114 14.61 5.19 -12.05
CA TYR A 114 14.51 5.74 -10.70
C TYR A 114 14.39 7.26 -10.70
N LYS A 115 15.18 7.96 -11.50
CA LYS A 115 15.14 9.42 -11.59
C LYS A 115 13.77 9.95 -12.00
N ARG A 116 13.15 9.29 -12.99
CA ARG A 116 11.85 9.74 -13.55
C ARG A 116 10.65 9.28 -12.73
N SER A 117 10.78 8.18 -11.97
CA SER A 117 9.71 7.69 -11.09
C SER A 117 9.70 8.35 -9.70
N ASN A 118 10.77 9.05 -9.31
CA ASN A 118 10.84 9.69 -7.98
C ASN A 118 9.70 10.67 -7.73
N ALA A 119 9.37 11.54 -8.69
CA ALA A 119 8.30 12.51 -8.50
C ALA A 119 6.94 11.84 -8.26
N PRO A 120 6.41 10.95 -9.13
CA PRO A 120 5.12 10.31 -8.88
C PRO A 120 5.10 9.42 -7.63
N VAL A 121 6.22 8.77 -7.27
CA VAL A 121 6.31 7.99 -6.03
C VAL A 121 6.24 8.90 -4.81
N LEU A 122 6.98 10.01 -4.80
CA LEU A 122 6.96 10.98 -3.71
C LEU A 122 5.59 11.64 -3.58
N ASP A 123 4.98 12.06 -4.67
CA ASP A 123 3.66 12.72 -4.68
C ASP A 123 2.59 11.80 -4.04
N GLY A 124 2.56 10.53 -4.42
CA GLY A 124 1.65 9.55 -3.85
C GLY A 124 1.88 9.34 -2.35
N HIS A 125 3.14 9.20 -1.93
CA HIS A 125 3.47 9.00 -0.52
C HIS A 125 3.22 10.25 0.33
N ILE A 126 3.48 11.45 -0.19
CA ILE A 126 3.20 12.72 0.51
C ILE A 126 1.69 12.86 0.75
N ALA A 127 0.86 12.59 -0.26
CA ALA A 127 -0.59 12.64 -0.10
C ALA A 127 -1.08 11.67 0.99
N GLN A 128 -0.54 10.47 1.02
CA GLN A 128 -0.86 9.47 2.03
C GLN A 128 -0.32 9.85 3.42
N LEU A 129 0.88 10.42 3.51
CA LEU A 129 1.44 10.92 4.77
C LEU A 129 0.60 12.05 5.37
N ILE A 130 0.11 12.98 4.55
CA ILE A 130 -0.81 14.04 4.99
C ILE A 130 -2.07 13.43 5.58
N THR A 131 -2.68 12.47 4.89
CA THR A 131 -3.88 11.77 5.37
C THR A 131 -3.61 11.04 6.69
N ALA A 132 -2.51 10.29 6.77
CA ALA A 132 -2.12 9.56 7.98
C ALA A 132 -1.82 10.52 9.15
N ALA A 133 -1.17 11.66 8.89
CA ALA A 133 -0.89 12.68 9.90
C ALA A 133 -2.18 13.35 10.44
N ILE A 134 -3.15 13.61 9.58
CA ILE A 134 -4.47 14.11 9.99
C ILE A 134 -5.16 13.07 10.89
N LEU A 135 -5.21 11.80 10.45
CA LEU A 135 -5.79 10.72 11.25
C LEU A 135 -5.06 10.52 12.59
N PHE A 136 -3.74 10.68 12.60
CA PHE A 136 -2.95 10.61 13.83
C PHE A 136 -3.26 11.76 14.80
N SER A 137 -3.46 12.98 14.27
CA SER A 137 -3.71 14.18 15.08
C SER A 137 -5.12 14.22 15.66
N PHE A 138 -6.12 13.72 14.93
CA PHE A 138 -7.52 13.76 15.31
C PHE A 138 -8.10 12.41 15.73
N GLY A 139 -7.37 11.32 15.47
CA GLY A 139 -7.83 9.97 15.78
C GLY A 139 -7.81 9.68 17.27
N LEU A 140 -8.86 9.01 17.74
CA LEU A 140 -8.97 8.48 19.09
C LEU A 140 -9.09 6.96 19.04
N GLY A 141 -8.63 6.29 20.10
CA GLY A 141 -8.77 4.84 20.25
C GLY A 141 -8.27 4.04 19.03
N PRO A 142 -9.14 3.26 18.38
CA PRO A 142 -8.78 2.40 17.24
C PRO A 142 -8.19 3.15 16.04
N VAL A 143 -8.67 4.36 15.76
CA VAL A 143 -8.22 5.19 14.64
C VAL A 143 -6.77 5.64 14.83
N LEU A 144 -6.38 5.98 16.06
CA LEU A 144 -5.02 6.37 16.38
C LEU A 144 -4.03 5.22 16.15
N GLY A 145 -4.40 3.99 16.54
CA GLY A 145 -3.57 2.80 16.29
C GLY A 145 -3.35 2.54 14.80
N PHE A 146 -4.40 2.64 14.00
CA PHE A 146 -4.32 2.56 12.53
C PHE A 146 -3.41 3.64 11.95
N ALA A 147 -3.63 4.90 12.33
CA ALA A 147 -2.88 6.04 11.82
C ALA A 147 -1.38 5.95 12.17
N THR A 148 -1.05 5.50 13.38
CA THR A 148 0.33 5.31 13.83
C THR A 148 1.08 4.31 12.96
N THR A 149 0.50 3.12 12.75
CA THR A 149 1.12 2.08 11.94
C THR A 149 1.22 2.48 10.48
N GLN A 150 0.20 3.15 9.93
CA GLN A 150 0.18 3.63 8.57
C GLN A 150 1.25 4.70 8.33
N LEU A 151 1.36 5.69 9.20
CA LEU A 151 2.35 6.76 9.10
C LEU A 151 3.79 6.22 9.11
N LEU A 152 4.09 5.30 10.00
CA LEU A 152 5.39 4.65 10.06
C LEU A 152 5.65 3.79 8.82
N SER A 153 4.68 2.98 8.41
CA SER A 153 4.82 2.11 7.24
C SER A 153 5.07 2.89 5.95
N ILE A 154 4.34 4.00 5.72
CA ILE A 154 4.52 4.86 4.54
C ILE A 154 5.91 5.52 4.56
N THR A 155 6.36 6.01 5.71
CA THR A 155 7.68 6.64 5.84
C THR A 155 8.80 5.65 5.55
N ILE A 156 8.71 4.44 6.10
CA ILE A 156 9.70 3.37 5.90
C ILE A 156 9.62 2.85 4.46
N SER A 157 8.45 2.82 3.84
CA SER A 157 8.28 2.37 2.45
C SER A 157 9.00 3.27 1.45
N LEU A 158 9.06 4.56 1.67
CA LEU A 158 9.90 5.47 0.87
C LEU A 158 11.37 5.09 0.93
N PHE A 159 11.87 4.84 2.13
CA PHE A 159 13.25 4.42 2.33
C PHE A 159 13.54 3.08 1.64
N CYS A 160 12.74 2.05 1.91
CA CYS A 160 12.94 0.72 1.34
C CYS A 160 12.64 0.69 -0.17
N GLY A 161 11.58 1.36 -0.61
CA GLY A 161 11.14 1.37 -2.00
C GLY A 161 12.08 2.11 -2.94
N ILE A 162 12.68 3.22 -2.50
CA ILE A 162 13.57 4.02 -3.34
C ILE A 162 15.04 3.67 -3.07
N LEU A 163 15.51 3.83 -1.82
CA LEU A 163 16.95 3.74 -1.52
C LEU A 163 17.42 2.30 -1.48
N VAL A 164 16.79 1.43 -0.71
CA VAL A 164 17.22 0.03 -0.57
C VAL A 164 17.08 -0.72 -1.88
N SER A 165 15.94 -0.58 -2.57
CA SER A 165 15.72 -1.25 -3.85
C SER A 165 16.71 -0.79 -4.94
N ARG A 166 17.03 0.50 -4.97
CA ARG A 166 18.03 1.05 -5.87
C ARG A 166 19.40 0.50 -5.57
N LEU A 167 19.82 0.51 -4.31
CA LEU A 167 21.12 -0.01 -3.88
C LEU A 167 21.29 -1.48 -4.28
N ILE A 168 20.31 -2.32 -4.03
CA ILE A 168 20.35 -3.74 -4.43
C ILE A 168 20.54 -3.88 -5.94
N LYS A 169 19.81 -3.10 -6.73
CA LYS A 169 19.91 -3.15 -8.21
C LYS A 169 21.25 -2.64 -8.72
N GLU A 170 21.74 -1.54 -8.17
CA GLU A 170 23.03 -0.99 -8.56
C GLU A 170 24.18 -1.96 -8.21
N ILE A 171 24.21 -2.55 -7.02
CA ILE A 171 25.22 -3.54 -6.61
C ILE A 171 25.16 -4.77 -7.52
N TYR A 172 23.95 -5.30 -7.78
CA TYR A 172 23.80 -6.50 -8.61
C TYR A 172 24.24 -6.29 -10.05
N THR A 173 24.01 -5.11 -10.62
CA THR A 173 24.35 -4.76 -12.00
C THR A 173 25.75 -4.15 -12.15
N ALA A 174 26.45 -3.86 -11.06
CA ALA A 174 27.76 -3.19 -11.07
C ALA A 174 28.82 -3.94 -11.90
N SER A 175 28.76 -5.27 -11.93
CA SER A 175 29.72 -6.08 -12.72
C SER A 175 29.48 -6.05 -14.24
N GLY A 176 28.39 -5.45 -14.72
CA GLY A 176 27.99 -5.40 -16.13
C GLY A 176 27.59 -6.72 -16.77
N LYS A 177 27.80 -7.85 -16.07
CA LYS A 177 27.49 -9.20 -16.55
C LYS A 177 26.10 -9.70 -16.12
N ARG A 178 25.49 -9.08 -15.11
CA ARG A 178 24.21 -9.49 -14.54
C ARG A 178 23.15 -8.46 -14.86
N HIS A 179 22.02 -8.94 -15.40
CA HIS A 179 20.89 -8.10 -15.78
C HIS A 179 19.60 -8.61 -15.13
N PHE A 180 18.77 -7.71 -14.65
CA PHE A 180 17.43 -8.04 -14.20
C PHE A 180 16.49 -8.22 -15.38
N LYS A 181 15.66 -9.25 -15.29
CA LYS A 181 14.53 -9.43 -16.20
C LYS A 181 13.31 -8.73 -15.58
N TYR A 182 12.64 -7.90 -16.37
CA TYR A 182 11.44 -7.17 -15.97
C TYR A 182 10.18 -7.73 -16.62
N PHE A 183 10.33 -8.69 -17.52
CA PHE A 183 9.24 -9.29 -18.27
C PHE A 183 9.18 -10.79 -18.01
N THR A 184 7.95 -11.28 -17.85
CA THR A 184 7.62 -12.70 -17.90
C THR A 184 6.72 -12.96 -19.11
N PRO A 185 6.54 -14.23 -19.53
CA PRO A 185 5.55 -14.55 -20.58
C PRO A 185 4.15 -14.05 -20.22
N VAL A 186 3.79 -14.12 -18.94
CA VAL A 186 2.50 -13.64 -18.41
C VAL A 186 2.39 -12.11 -18.56
N SER A 187 3.39 -11.35 -18.10
CA SER A 187 3.35 -9.88 -18.17
C SER A 187 3.36 -9.34 -19.58
N LYS A 188 3.93 -10.09 -20.53
CA LYS A 188 3.87 -9.74 -21.96
C LYS A 188 2.49 -9.99 -22.56
N ALA A 189 1.79 -11.04 -22.13
CA ALA A 189 0.51 -11.44 -22.70
C ALA A 189 -0.66 -10.57 -22.22
N VAL A 190 -0.63 -10.12 -20.94
CA VAL A 190 -1.79 -9.51 -20.27
C VAL A 190 -2.23 -8.19 -20.91
N PHE A 191 -1.30 -7.36 -21.40
CA PHE A 191 -1.64 -6.03 -21.94
C PHE A 191 -1.34 -5.83 -23.43
N GLN A 192 -0.71 -6.78 -24.13
CA GLN A 192 -0.36 -6.62 -25.55
C GLN A 192 -1.58 -6.50 -26.50
N LYS A 193 -2.75 -6.99 -26.09
CA LYS A 193 -3.99 -6.96 -26.89
C LYS A 193 -5.03 -5.97 -26.35
N ALA A 194 -4.71 -5.21 -25.32
CA ALA A 194 -5.62 -4.27 -24.69
C ALA A 194 -5.64 -2.93 -25.46
N HIS A 195 -6.31 -2.90 -26.61
CA HIS A 195 -6.62 -1.67 -27.34
C HIS A 195 -8.03 -1.20 -26.96
N PHE A 196 -8.15 -0.57 -25.78
CA PHE A 196 -9.41 0.05 -25.38
C PHE A 196 -9.44 1.49 -25.88
N ASP A 197 -10.39 1.80 -26.75
CA ASP A 197 -10.63 3.18 -27.16
C ASP A 197 -11.50 3.91 -26.10
N PHE A 198 -10.84 4.35 -25.04
CA PHE A 198 -11.50 5.06 -23.94
C PHE A 198 -12.16 6.38 -24.40
N MET A 199 -11.63 7.01 -25.45
CA MET A 199 -12.16 8.29 -25.94
C MET A 199 -13.49 8.13 -26.66
N SER A 200 -13.73 7.01 -27.33
CA SER A 200 -15.03 6.72 -27.95
C SER A 200 -16.12 6.45 -26.91
N MET A 201 -15.73 5.89 -25.74
CA MET A 201 -16.66 5.55 -24.65
C MET A 201 -16.98 6.72 -23.71
N ARG A 202 -16.45 7.92 -23.96
CA ARG A 202 -16.62 9.10 -23.06
C ARG A 202 -18.09 9.43 -22.75
N LYS A 203 -19.01 9.28 -23.74
CA LYS A 203 -20.44 9.56 -23.54
C LYS A 203 -21.07 8.57 -22.55
N VAL A 204 -20.70 7.29 -22.64
CA VAL A 204 -21.17 6.26 -21.70
C VAL A 204 -20.65 6.56 -20.30
N SER A 205 -19.38 6.93 -20.18
CA SER A 205 -18.78 7.32 -18.91
C SER A 205 -19.50 8.52 -18.26
N TYR A 206 -19.87 9.53 -19.03
CA TYR A 206 -20.63 10.69 -18.53
C TYR A 206 -22.02 10.28 -18.02
N ILE A 207 -22.72 9.41 -18.77
CA ILE A 207 -24.05 8.94 -18.37
C ILE A 207 -23.94 8.13 -17.07
N VAL A 208 -23.00 7.19 -16.99
CA VAL A 208 -22.79 6.37 -15.79
C VAL A 208 -22.44 7.27 -14.58
N SER A 209 -21.54 8.23 -14.76
CA SER A 209 -21.17 9.16 -13.69
C SER A 209 -22.36 10.02 -13.24
N ALA A 210 -23.19 10.50 -14.17
CA ALA A 210 -24.38 11.27 -13.86
C ALA A 210 -25.42 10.44 -13.08
N VAL A 211 -25.64 9.18 -13.49
CA VAL A 211 -26.57 8.27 -12.78
C VAL A 211 -26.08 8.00 -11.35
N ILE A 212 -24.78 7.72 -11.17
CA ILE A 212 -24.20 7.49 -9.85
C ILE A 212 -24.33 8.75 -8.98
N LEU A 213 -24.06 9.92 -9.55
CA LEU A 213 -24.14 11.20 -8.83
C LEU A 213 -25.58 11.52 -8.41
N ILE A 214 -26.54 11.36 -9.31
CA ILE A 214 -27.97 11.56 -9.01
C ILE A 214 -28.45 10.56 -7.96
N GLY A 215 -28.06 9.28 -8.09
CA GLY A 215 -28.36 8.23 -7.11
C GLY A 215 -27.74 8.53 -5.75
N GLY A 216 -26.51 9.02 -5.72
CA GLY A 216 -25.81 9.43 -4.50
C GLY A 216 -26.52 10.60 -3.80
N ILE A 217 -26.89 11.66 -4.56
CA ILE A 217 -27.65 12.79 -4.00
C ILE A 217 -29.01 12.32 -3.51
N GLY A 218 -29.72 11.46 -4.25
CA GLY A 218 -30.99 10.91 -3.82
C GLY A 218 -30.89 10.07 -2.54
N SER A 219 -29.80 9.33 -2.37
CA SER A 219 -29.52 8.54 -1.16
C SER A 219 -29.22 9.44 0.06
N LEU A 220 -28.58 10.61 -0.13
CA LEU A 220 -28.35 11.58 0.94
C LEU A 220 -29.67 12.14 1.52
N VAL A 221 -30.72 12.28 0.69
CA VAL A 221 -32.04 12.76 1.13
C VAL A 221 -32.72 11.76 2.07
N ASN A 222 -32.44 10.45 1.92
CA ASN A 222 -32.95 9.41 2.81
C ASN A 222 -32.26 9.37 4.19
N GLY A 223 -31.16 10.14 4.36
CA GLY A 223 -30.40 10.17 5.61
C GLY A 223 -29.39 9.02 5.75
N PHE A 224 -28.62 9.07 6.82
CA PHE A 224 -27.66 8.02 7.19
C PHE A 224 -28.14 7.29 8.44
N ASP A 225 -27.92 5.98 8.48
CA ASP A 225 -27.98 5.21 9.72
C ASP A 225 -26.70 5.45 10.51
N TYR A 226 -26.81 6.20 11.60
CA TYR A 226 -25.66 6.52 12.45
C TYR A 226 -25.32 5.35 13.37
N GLY A 227 -24.04 4.98 13.40
CA GLY A 227 -23.53 4.01 14.37
C GLY A 227 -23.65 4.53 15.81
N VAL A 228 -23.51 3.62 16.77
CA VAL A 228 -23.61 3.93 18.21
C VAL A 228 -22.63 5.01 18.68
N GLU A 229 -21.55 5.23 17.96
CA GLU A 229 -20.56 6.28 18.25
C GLU A 229 -21.12 7.69 18.05
N PHE A 230 -22.10 7.85 17.17
CA PHE A 230 -22.75 9.13 16.88
C PHE A 230 -24.15 9.24 17.50
N SER A 231 -24.90 8.14 17.56
CA SER A 231 -26.27 8.12 18.10
C SER A 231 -26.33 7.83 19.59
N GLY A 232 -25.22 7.40 20.20
CA GLY A 232 -25.18 6.86 21.54
C GLY A 232 -25.87 5.50 21.63
N GLY A 233 -25.58 4.73 22.68
CA GLY A 233 -26.21 3.42 22.90
C GLY A 233 -25.18 2.31 23.13
N ARG A 234 -25.64 1.06 22.99
CA ARG A 234 -24.81 -0.15 23.12
C ARG A 234 -24.93 -0.99 21.86
N SER A 235 -23.80 -1.44 21.34
CA SER A 235 -23.75 -2.39 20.24
C SER A 235 -23.51 -3.81 20.79
N TYR A 236 -24.30 -4.76 20.31
CA TYR A 236 -24.13 -6.18 20.60
C TYR A 236 -23.88 -6.90 19.27
N THR A 237 -22.77 -7.61 19.20
CA THR A 237 -22.49 -8.54 18.08
C THR A 237 -22.92 -9.93 18.52
N ILE A 238 -23.84 -10.55 17.80
CA ILE A 238 -24.31 -11.91 18.02
C ILE A 238 -23.51 -12.86 17.15
#